data_bf0dc8b9a7136d99abd7381624fe3f2d
#
_entry.id   bf0dc8b9a7136d99abd7381624fe3f2d
#
_cell.length_a   1.000
_cell.length_b   1.000
_cell.length_c   1.000
_cell.angle_alpha   90.00
_cell.angle_beta   90.00
_cell.angle_gamma   90.00
#
_symmetry.space_group_name_H-M   'P 1'
#
loop_
_entity.id
_entity.type
_entity.pdbx_description
1 polymer ?
#
loop_
_entity_poly.entity_id
_entity_poly.type
_entity_poly.pdbx_seq_one_letter_code
_entity_poly.pdbx_strand_id
1 'polypeptide(L)'
;MLNGASEFVNQLAIAVTTIVFNRTALSFAGEDGVAAVSIIMYLQFLFIGVYFGFSMGMAPPLSYAYGDRKIRICRKLESYARRFFEVAPIIIYALTYFLTPVAVTCFADASSPVFPIAVSGMRIYGLGFLFS
;
A
#
# COMPACT_ATOMS: atom_id res chain seq x y z
N MET A 1 -22.04 9.48 -14.40
CA MET A 1 -20.90 9.72 -15.31
C MET A 1 -19.68 10.36 -14.63
N LEU A 2 -19.84 11.23 -13.61
CA LEU A 2 -18.72 11.89 -12.92
C LEU A 2 -17.80 10.93 -12.13
N ASN A 3 -18.32 9.85 -11.54
CA ASN A 3 -17.51 8.88 -10.78
C ASN A 3 -16.46 8.16 -11.65
N GLY A 4 -16.77 7.87 -12.92
CA GLY A 4 -15.81 7.25 -13.82
C GLY A 4 -14.70 8.21 -14.26
N ALA A 5 -14.99 9.49 -14.36
CA ALA A 5 -13.98 10.50 -14.70
C ALA A 5 -12.95 10.68 -13.57
N SER A 6 -13.40 10.69 -12.31
CA SER A 6 -12.50 10.75 -11.15
C SER A 6 -11.58 9.54 -11.07
N GLU A 7 -12.12 8.34 -11.29
CA GLU A 7 -11.33 7.12 -11.30
C GLU A 7 -10.32 7.11 -12.46
N PHE A 8 -10.73 7.55 -13.64
CA PHE A 8 -9.84 7.68 -14.80
C PHE A 8 -8.66 8.61 -14.50
N VAL A 9 -8.93 9.81 -13.95
CA VAL A 9 -7.87 10.76 -13.58
C VAL A 9 -6.92 10.17 -12.52
N ASN A 10 -7.46 9.45 -11.53
CA ASN A 10 -6.66 8.78 -10.51
C ASN A 10 -5.73 7.72 -11.12
N GLN A 11 -6.25 6.86 -12.01
CA GLN A 11 -5.45 5.85 -12.69
C GLN A 11 -4.38 6.46 -13.58
N LEU A 12 -4.70 7.57 -14.25
CA LEU A 12 -3.75 8.30 -15.09
C LEU A 12 -2.63 8.91 -14.24
N ALA A 13 -2.95 9.46 -13.07
CA ALA A 13 -1.96 9.99 -12.13
C ALA A 13 -1.02 8.88 -11.63
N ILE A 14 -1.56 7.71 -11.29
CA ILE A 14 -0.76 6.54 -10.88
C ILE A 14 0.18 6.10 -12.01
N ALA A 15 -0.32 6.02 -13.25
CA ALA A 15 0.50 5.62 -14.39
C ALA A 15 1.66 6.61 -14.64
N VAL A 16 1.37 7.91 -14.63
CA VAL A 16 2.39 8.96 -14.80
C VAL A 16 3.42 8.89 -13.66
N THR A 17 2.97 8.77 -12.43
CA THR A 17 3.85 8.64 -11.26
C THR A 17 4.77 7.42 -11.40
N THR A 18 4.24 6.28 -11.80
CA THR A 18 5.02 5.05 -12.02
C THR A 18 6.09 5.24 -13.08
N ILE A 19 5.76 5.89 -14.20
CA ILE A 19 6.73 6.17 -15.27
C ILE A 19 7.84 7.10 -14.76
N VAL A 20 7.49 8.16 -14.04
CA VAL A 20 8.46 9.11 -13.48
C VAL A 20 9.38 8.41 -12.49
N PHE A 21 8.83 7.60 -11.58
CA PHE A 21 9.62 6.82 -10.61
C PHE A 21 10.59 5.87 -11.29
N ASN A 22 10.12 5.09 -12.27
CA ASN A 22 11.00 4.16 -13.00
C ASN A 22 12.11 4.88 -13.77
N ARG A 23 11.81 6.00 -14.43
CA ARG A 23 12.83 6.80 -15.11
C ARG A 23 13.85 7.39 -14.15
N THR A 24 13.39 7.89 -13.02
CA THR A 24 14.26 8.45 -11.98
C THR A 24 15.16 7.34 -11.40
N ALA A 25 14.58 6.19 -11.05
CA ALA A 25 15.35 5.05 -10.55
C ALA A 25 16.41 4.58 -11.56
N LEU A 26 16.06 4.51 -12.84
CA LEU A 26 16.97 4.16 -13.91
C LEU A 26 18.13 5.17 -14.03
N SER A 27 17.85 6.48 -13.88
CA SER A 27 18.88 7.53 -14.00
C SER A 27 19.85 7.57 -12.81
N PHE A 28 19.42 7.19 -11.60
CA PHE A 28 20.24 7.24 -10.39
C PHE A 28 20.97 5.95 -10.07
N ALA A 29 20.36 4.80 -10.31
CA ALA A 29 20.87 3.48 -9.91
C ALA A 29 20.82 2.43 -11.05
N GLY A 30 20.58 2.86 -12.28
CA GLY A 30 20.56 1.96 -13.44
C GLY A 30 19.45 0.90 -13.34
N GLU A 31 19.71 -0.26 -13.91
CA GLU A 31 18.78 -1.38 -13.91
C GLU A 31 18.49 -1.91 -12.49
N ASP A 32 19.45 -1.87 -11.60
CA ASP A 32 19.31 -2.26 -10.19
C ASP A 32 18.31 -1.35 -9.45
N GLY A 33 18.28 -0.06 -9.79
CA GLY A 33 17.30 0.88 -9.26
C GLY A 33 15.87 0.56 -9.68
N VAL A 34 15.66 0.21 -10.93
CA VAL A 34 14.35 -0.19 -11.46
C VAL A 34 13.88 -1.50 -10.81
N ALA A 35 14.79 -2.46 -10.66
CA ALA A 35 14.49 -3.71 -9.96
C ALA A 35 14.08 -3.47 -8.50
N ALA A 36 14.81 -2.60 -7.77
CA ALA A 36 14.47 -2.23 -6.40
C ALA A 36 13.09 -1.57 -6.29
N VAL A 37 12.77 -0.63 -7.17
CA VAL A 37 11.45 0.03 -7.23
C VAL A 37 10.34 -0.98 -7.50
N SER A 38 10.57 -1.94 -8.41
CA SER A 38 9.60 -2.99 -8.71
C SER A 38 9.29 -3.85 -7.49
N ILE A 39 10.30 -4.25 -6.72
CA ILE A 39 10.13 -5.01 -5.47
C ILE A 39 9.29 -4.20 -4.47
N ILE A 40 9.59 -2.91 -4.30
CA ILE A 40 8.83 -2.02 -3.42
C ILE A 40 7.37 -1.93 -3.86
N MET A 41 7.10 -1.78 -5.16
CA MET A 41 5.75 -1.72 -5.70
C MET A 41 4.96 -3.02 -5.49
N TYR A 42 5.58 -4.20 -5.65
CA TYR A 42 4.92 -5.47 -5.38
C TYR A 42 4.54 -5.64 -3.91
N LEU A 43 5.44 -5.29 -2.99
CA LEU A 43 5.15 -5.32 -1.56
C LEU A 43 4.06 -4.30 -1.18
N GLN A 44 4.11 -3.10 -1.74
CA GLN A 44 3.06 -2.09 -1.59
C GLN A 44 1.70 -2.62 -2.04
N PHE A 45 1.63 -3.26 -3.20
CA PHE A 45 0.38 -3.79 -3.74
C PHE A 45 -0.25 -4.82 -2.80
N LEU A 46 0.58 -5.65 -2.16
CA LEU A 46 0.12 -6.61 -1.16
C LEU A 46 -0.50 -5.91 0.06
N PHE A 47 0.12 -4.84 0.56
CA PHE A 47 -0.42 -4.08 1.70
C PHE A 47 -1.69 -3.31 1.34
N ILE A 48 -1.74 -2.69 0.17
CA ILE A 48 -2.96 -2.04 -0.33
C ILE A 48 -4.11 -3.04 -0.42
N GLY A 49 -3.83 -4.29 -0.83
CA GLY A 49 -4.80 -5.37 -0.85
C GLY A 49 -5.49 -5.62 0.49
N VAL A 50 -4.76 -5.47 1.60
CA VAL A 50 -5.33 -5.59 2.96
C VAL A 50 -6.37 -4.49 3.23
N TYR A 51 -6.06 -3.25 2.87
CA TYR A 51 -7.00 -2.12 3.03
C TYR A 51 -8.24 -2.28 2.15
N PHE A 52 -8.05 -2.67 0.90
CA PHE A 52 -9.16 -2.94 -0.02
C PHE A 52 -10.03 -4.10 0.47
N GLY A 53 -9.42 -5.20 0.91
CA GLY A 53 -10.15 -6.34 1.46
C GLY A 53 -10.99 -5.97 2.68
N PHE A 54 -10.43 -5.18 3.60
CA PHE A 54 -11.17 -4.68 4.74
C PHE A 54 -12.31 -3.75 4.32
N SER A 55 -12.05 -2.81 3.42
CA SER A 55 -13.05 -1.85 2.94
C SER A 55 -14.23 -2.55 2.26
N MET A 56 -13.95 -3.50 1.37
CA MET A 56 -14.97 -4.30 0.70
C MET A 56 -15.75 -5.20 1.69
N GLY A 57 -15.06 -5.77 2.69
CA GLY A 57 -15.70 -6.57 3.73
C GLY A 57 -16.62 -5.78 4.66
N MET A 58 -16.30 -4.49 4.89
CA MET A 58 -17.11 -3.61 5.74
C MET A 58 -18.33 -3.01 5.03
N ALA A 59 -18.33 -2.91 3.71
CA ALA A 59 -19.39 -2.29 2.95
C ALA A 59 -20.76 -2.99 3.11
N PRO A 60 -20.89 -4.34 3.00
CA PRO A 60 -22.18 -5.03 3.15
C PRO A 60 -22.80 -4.87 4.56
N PRO A 61 -22.08 -5.15 5.68
CA PRO A 61 -22.67 -5.02 7.01
C PRO A 61 -23.03 -3.57 7.34
N LEU A 62 -22.27 -2.59 6.85
CA LEU A 62 -22.56 -1.17 7.04
C LEU A 62 -23.83 -0.77 6.28
N SER A 63 -23.96 -1.18 5.02
CA SER A 63 -25.13 -0.91 4.20
C SER A 63 -26.39 -1.54 4.79
N TYR A 64 -26.29 -2.78 5.28
CA TYR A 64 -27.41 -3.46 5.93
C TYR A 64 -27.84 -2.74 7.22
N ALA A 65 -26.88 -2.39 8.09
CA ALA A 65 -27.17 -1.69 9.34
C ALA A 65 -27.76 -0.30 9.11
N TYR A 66 -27.33 0.38 8.04
CA TYR A 66 -27.87 1.69 7.65
C TYR A 66 -29.29 1.57 7.13
N GLY A 67 -29.57 0.59 6.25
CA GLY A 67 -30.91 0.33 5.73
C GLY A 67 -31.94 -0.01 6.83
N ASP A 68 -31.52 -0.76 7.83
CA ASP A 68 -32.34 -1.18 8.99
C ASP A 68 -32.44 -0.07 10.08
N ARG A 69 -31.89 1.11 9.83
CA ARG A 69 -31.82 2.26 10.76
C ARG A 69 -31.22 1.92 12.13
N LYS A 70 -30.38 0.89 12.20
CA LYS A 70 -29.68 0.47 13.42
C LYS A 70 -28.43 1.33 13.70
N ILE A 71 -28.65 2.59 14.03
CA ILE A 71 -27.59 3.58 14.24
C ILE A 71 -26.53 3.09 15.24
N ARG A 72 -26.94 2.32 16.26
CA ARG A 72 -26.00 1.76 17.24
C ARG A 72 -25.00 0.76 16.61
N ILE A 73 -25.44 -0.01 15.63
CA ILE A 73 -24.61 -0.96 14.89
C ILE A 73 -23.68 -0.19 13.95
N CYS A 74 -24.20 0.81 13.24
CA CYS A 74 -23.38 1.67 12.37
C CYS A 74 -22.22 2.31 13.15
N ARG A 75 -22.48 2.88 14.33
CA ARG A 75 -21.43 3.47 15.18
C ARG A 75 -20.39 2.46 15.66
N LYS A 76 -20.82 1.21 15.95
CA LYS A 76 -19.86 0.15 16.30
C LYS A 76 -18.97 -0.22 15.11
N LEU A 77 -19.56 -0.39 13.93
CA LEU A 77 -18.81 -0.70 12.70
C LEU A 77 -17.83 0.44 12.37
N GLU A 78 -18.27 1.69 12.47
CA GLU A 78 -17.40 2.85 12.31
C GLU A 78 -16.24 2.86 13.31
N SER A 79 -16.50 2.54 14.59
CA SER A 79 -15.46 2.44 15.61
C SER A 79 -14.45 1.33 15.30
N TYR A 80 -14.91 0.19 14.77
CA TYR A 80 -14.00 -0.89 14.34
C TYR A 80 -13.17 -0.48 13.13
N ALA A 81 -13.78 0.19 12.14
CA ALA A 81 -13.08 0.72 10.99
C ALA A 81 -12.00 1.73 11.41
N ARG A 82 -12.34 2.67 12.29
CA ARG A 82 -11.39 3.66 12.82
C ARG A 82 -10.20 2.97 13.51
N ARG A 83 -10.46 2.03 14.42
CA ARG A 83 -9.38 1.26 15.08
C ARG A 83 -8.52 0.49 14.09
N PHE A 84 -9.13 -0.10 13.07
CA PHE A 84 -8.38 -0.80 12.03
C PHE A 84 -7.44 0.16 11.29
N PHE A 85 -7.94 1.32 10.86
CA PHE A 85 -7.12 2.32 10.16
C PHE A 85 -6.06 2.99 11.05
N GLU A 86 -6.23 2.99 12.36
CA GLU A 86 -5.21 3.46 13.32
C GLU A 86 -4.14 2.39 13.59
N VAL A 87 -4.53 1.13 13.69
CA VAL A 87 -3.64 0.02 14.09
C VAL A 87 -2.96 -0.62 12.88
N ALA A 88 -3.66 -0.78 11.77
CA ALA A 88 -3.14 -1.44 10.57
C ALA A 88 -1.86 -0.79 10.02
N PRO A 89 -1.73 0.55 9.92
CA PRO A 89 -0.50 1.18 9.47
C PRO A 89 0.70 0.84 10.35
N ILE A 90 0.50 0.79 11.67
CA ILE A 90 1.56 0.48 12.63
C ILE A 90 2.03 -0.97 12.45
N ILE A 91 1.08 -1.90 12.31
CA ILE A 91 1.39 -3.31 12.07
C ILE A 91 2.08 -3.48 10.71
N ILE A 92 1.57 -2.83 9.67
CA ILE A 92 2.16 -2.89 8.32
C ILE A 92 3.58 -2.32 8.34
N TYR A 93 3.80 -1.20 9.02
CA TYR A 93 5.14 -0.63 9.16
C TYR A 93 6.09 -1.58 9.90
N ALA A 94 5.66 -2.17 11.01
CA ALA A 94 6.45 -3.15 11.74
C ALA A 94 6.77 -4.38 10.89
N LEU A 95 5.76 -4.92 10.18
CA LEU A 95 5.95 -6.03 9.24
C LEU A 95 6.93 -5.65 8.12
N THR A 96 6.76 -4.47 7.54
CA THR A 96 7.67 -3.95 6.51
C THR A 96 9.10 -3.89 7.04
N TYR A 97 9.31 -3.36 8.25
CA TYR A 97 10.63 -3.24 8.83
C TYR A 97 11.31 -4.59 9.06
N PHE A 98 10.57 -5.57 9.61
CA PHE A 98 11.11 -6.89 9.94
C PHE A 98 11.15 -7.85 8.76
N LEU A 99 10.16 -7.81 7.86
CA LEU A 99 10.05 -8.74 6.74
C LEU A 99 10.76 -8.27 5.47
N THR A 100 11.07 -6.98 5.34
CA THR A 100 11.73 -6.45 4.13
C THR A 100 13.00 -7.22 3.77
N PRO A 101 13.97 -7.50 4.67
CA PRO A 101 15.16 -8.25 4.29
C PRO A 101 14.80 -9.66 3.78
N VAL A 102 13.83 -10.32 4.40
CA VAL A 102 13.37 -11.66 3.98
C VAL A 102 12.60 -11.58 2.66
N ALA A 103 11.73 -10.59 2.50
CA ALA A 103 10.97 -10.40 1.26
C ALA A 103 11.89 -10.06 0.09
N VAL A 104 12.88 -9.20 0.30
CA VAL A 104 13.82 -8.82 -0.78
C VAL A 104 14.69 -10.01 -1.19
N THR A 105 15.09 -10.90 -0.28
CA THR A 105 15.85 -12.11 -0.65
C THR A 105 15.06 -13.11 -1.50
N CYS A 106 13.72 -13.01 -1.51
CA CYS A 106 12.89 -13.81 -2.43
C CYS A 106 12.95 -13.32 -3.89
N PHE A 107 13.29 -12.05 -4.11
CA PHE A 107 13.32 -11.42 -5.43
C PHE A 107 14.74 -11.11 -5.93
N ALA A 108 15.70 -10.95 -5.01
CA ALA A 108 17.09 -10.65 -5.33
C ALA A 108 18.02 -11.32 -4.32
N ASP A 109 19.19 -11.76 -4.79
CA ASP A 109 20.23 -12.32 -3.92
C ASP A 109 20.74 -11.25 -2.94
N ALA A 110 21.03 -11.65 -1.71
CA ALA A 110 21.52 -10.76 -0.65
C ALA A 110 22.86 -10.08 -1.00
N SER A 111 23.61 -10.65 -1.94
CA SER A 111 24.87 -10.13 -2.48
C SER A 111 24.68 -9.12 -3.62
N SER A 112 23.46 -8.98 -4.13
CA SER A 112 23.16 -8.07 -5.24
C SER A 112 23.15 -6.60 -4.77
N PRO A 113 23.62 -5.65 -5.57
CA PRO A 113 23.53 -4.21 -5.29
C PRO A 113 22.06 -3.71 -5.16
N VAL A 114 21.10 -4.46 -5.69
CA VAL A 114 19.65 -4.19 -5.53
C VAL A 114 19.20 -4.29 -4.07
N PHE A 115 19.81 -5.21 -3.29
CA PHE A 115 19.39 -5.50 -1.92
C PHE A 115 19.41 -4.26 -1.00
N PRO A 116 20.51 -3.52 -0.83
CA PRO A 116 20.55 -2.35 0.05
C PRO A 116 19.64 -1.22 -0.43
N ILE A 117 19.49 -1.06 -1.74
CA ILE A 117 18.62 -0.03 -2.34
C ILE A 117 17.16 -0.35 -2.03
N ALA A 118 16.74 -1.58 -2.27
CA ALA A 118 15.37 -2.03 -2.01
C ALA A 118 15.01 -1.96 -0.51
N VAL A 119 15.91 -2.41 0.38
CA VAL A 119 15.70 -2.37 1.84
C VAL A 119 15.59 -0.94 2.35
N SER A 120 16.49 -0.06 1.92
CA SER A 120 16.48 1.36 2.33
C SER A 120 15.24 2.07 1.78
N GLY A 121 14.93 1.87 0.51
CA GLY A 121 13.75 2.42 -0.14
C GLY A 121 12.45 1.97 0.53
N MET A 122 12.33 0.69 0.86
CA MET A 122 11.14 0.14 1.52
C MET A 122 10.96 0.67 2.95
N ARG A 123 12.05 0.89 3.69
CA ARG A 123 11.98 1.50 5.03
C ARG A 123 11.47 2.95 4.97
N ILE A 124 11.99 3.74 4.02
CA ILE A 124 11.54 5.12 3.80
C ILE A 124 10.09 5.13 3.32
N TYR A 125 9.76 4.27 2.37
CA TYR A 125 8.41 4.15 1.82
C TYR A 125 7.39 3.69 2.87
N GLY A 126 7.81 2.78 3.76
CA GLY A 126 7.01 2.29 4.88
C GLY A 126 6.54 3.39 5.83
N LEU A 127 7.33 4.47 6.00
CA LEU A 127 6.90 5.64 6.77
C LEU A 127 5.67 6.31 6.14
N GLY A 128 5.51 6.25 4.82
CA GLY A 128 4.34 6.79 4.14
C GLY A 128 3.03 6.15 4.59
N PHE A 129 3.04 4.87 5.00
CA PHE A 129 1.84 4.19 5.51
C PHE A 129 1.38 4.70 6.88
N LEU A 130 2.24 5.38 7.65
CA LEU A 130 1.85 5.99 8.92
C LEU A 130 1.07 7.30 8.72
N PHE A 131 1.19 7.92 7.54
CA PHE A 131 0.55 9.18 7.20
C PHE A 131 -0.57 9.03 6.15
N SER A 132 -0.86 7.81 5.72
CA SER A 132 -1.91 7.49 4.74
C SER A 132 -3.20 7.06 5.41
#